data_636444df0434930dc8708708c5a4164a
#
_entry.id   636444df0434930dc8708708c5a4164a
#
_cell.length_a   1.000
_cell.length_b   1.000
_cell.length_c   1.000
_cell.angle_alpha   90.00
_cell.angle_beta   90.00
_cell.angle_gamma   90.00
#
_symmetry.space_group_name_H-M   'P 1'
#
loop_
_entity.id
_entity.type
_entity.pdbx_description
1 polymer ?
#
loop_
_entity_poly.entity_id
_entity_poly.type
_entity_poly.pdbx_seq_one_letter_code
_entity_poly.pdbx_strand_id
1 'polypeptide(L)' 'MGTEITEKNEKQLKELGIMISTCRKIKGLSQKELAEKAGISRSLISVIEAPRLAYNFTLDVLLNIADALGVGAES' A
#
# COMPACT_ATOMS: atom_id res chain seq x y z
N MET A 1 -6.06 -2.42 22.12
CA MET A 1 -6.01 -2.61 21.18
C MET A 1 -5.08 -2.09 20.44
N GLY A 2 -4.81 -1.79 20.00
CA GLY A 2 -3.88 -1.35 19.51
C GLY A 2 -3.43 -1.55 18.23
N THR A 3 -2.21 -1.36 18.09
CA THR A 3 -1.65 -1.43 16.79
C THR A 3 -0.92 -2.72 16.58
N GLU A 4 -1.09 -3.69 17.46
CA GLU A 4 -0.41 -4.95 17.27
C GLU A 4 -0.94 -5.68 16.06
N ILE A 5 -0.04 -6.28 15.31
CA ILE A 5 -0.41 -7.03 14.12
C ILE A 5 -0.35 -8.50 14.47
N THR A 6 -1.45 -9.22 14.26
CA THR A 6 -1.47 -10.65 14.52
C THR A 6 -0.68 -11.38 13.45
N GLU A 7 -0.22 -12.58 13.75
CA GLU A 7 0.53 -13.38 12.79
C GLU A 7 -0.23 -13.56 11.49
N LYS A 8 -1.52 -13.83 11.59
CA LYS A 8 -2.34 -14.03 10.40
C LYS A 8 -2.35 -12.78 9.54
N ASN A 9 -2.54 -11.63 10.17
CA ASN A 9 -2.61 -10.39 9.41
C ASN A 9 -1.25 -9.93 8.93
N GLU A 10 -0.19 -10.32 9.64
CA GLU A 10 1.15 -9.95 9.22
C GLU A 10 1.43 -10.48 7.81
N LYS A 11 1.10 -11.75 7.57
CA LYS A 11 1.33 -12.34 6.26
C LYS A 11 0.51 -11.62 5.21
N GLN A 12 -0.76 -11.33 5.50
CA GLN A 12 -1.64 -10.68 4.55
C GLN A 12 -1.19 -9.26 4.25
N LEU A 13 -0.70 -8.54 5.26
CA LEU A 13 -0.22 -7.18 5.05
C LEU A 13 1.02 -7.16 4.17
N LYS A 14 1.91 -8.13 4.35
CA LYS A 14 3.09 -8.24 3.50
C LYS A 14 2.69 -8.53 2.06
N GLU A 15 1.74 -9.42 1.88
CA GLU A 15 1.27 -9.77 0.54
C GLU A 15 0.60 -8.59 -0.13
N LEU A 16 -0.16 -7.81 0.64
CA LEU A 16 -0.81 -6.64 0.12
C LEU A 16 0.22 -5.59 -0.33
N GLY A 17 1.29 -5.43 0.46
CA GLY A 17 2.36 -4.50 0.08
C GLY A 17 3.03 -4.91 -1.23
N ILE A 18 3.28 -6.22 -1.40
CA ILE A 18 3.86 -6.73 -2.63
C ILE A 18 2.92 -6.49 -3.80
N MET A 19 1.62 -6.70 -3.59
CA MET A 19 0.63 -6.48 -4.62
C MET A 19 0.59 -5.01 -5.04
N ILE A 20 0.65 -4.10 -4.08
CA ILE A 20 0.67 -2.67 -4.36
C ILE A 20 1.90 -2.33 -5.20
N SER A 21 3.07 -2.85 -4.81
CA SER A 21 4.30 -2.60 -5.54
C SER A 21 4.20 -3.13 -6.98
N THR A 22 3.64 -4.32 -7.14
CA THR A 22 3.49 -4.92 -8.46
C THR A 22 2.56 -4.09 -9.34
N CYS A 23 1.41 -3.70 -8.80
CA CYS A 23 0.47 -2.88 -9.56
C CYS A 23 1.07 -1.55 -9.94
N ARG A 24 1.82 -0.95 -9.02
CA ARG A 24 2.47 0.32 -9.29
C ARG A 24 3.44 0.20 -10.47
N LYS A 25 4.25 -0.86 -10.45
CA LYS A 25 5.23 -1.07 -11.51
C LYS A 25 4.56 -1.34 -12.85
N ILE A 26 3.47 -2.10 -12.83
CA ILE A 26 2.72 -2.36 -14.05
C ILE A 26 2.19 -1.06 -14.63
N LYS A 27 1.78 -0.13 -13.79
CA LYS A 27 1.30 1.17 -14.24
C LYS A 27 2.42 2.12 -14.60
N GLY A 28 3.67 1.73 -14.39
CA GLY A 28 4.81 2.57 -14.73
C GLY A 28 5.01 3.74 -13.80
N LEU A 29 4.55 3.63 -12.56
CA LEU A 29 4.67 4.73 -11.60
C LEU A 29 5.82 4.49 -10.65
N SER A 30 6.54 5.58 -10.31
CA SER A 30 7.53 5.52 -9.26
C SER A 30 6.81 5.58 -7.92
N GLN A 31 7.52 5.27 -6.83
CA GLN A 31 6.95 5.41 -5.51
C GLN A 31 6.54 6.85 -5.25
N LYS A 32 7.34 7.80 -5.72
CA LYS A 32 7.01 9.21 -5.55
C LYS A 32 5.72 9.57 -6.28
N GLU A 33 5.59 9.07 -7.51
CA GLU A 33 4.39 9.36 -8.30
C GLU A 33 3.15 8.77 -7.67
N LEU A 34 3.25 7.54 -7.18
CA LEU A 34 2.11 6.92 -6.52
C LEU A 34 1.74 7.68 -5.26
N ALA A 35 2.75 8.08 -4.48
CA ALA A 35 2.49 8.83 -3.25
C ALA A 35 1.78 10.14 -3.56
N GLU A 36 2.21 10.84 -4.61
CA GLU A 36 1.57 12.09 -4.99
C GLU A 36 0.12 11.87 -5.41
N LYS A 37 -0.12 10.82 -6.19
CA LYS A 37 -1.49 10.54 -6.62
C LYS A 37 -2.38 10.12 -5.46
N ALA A 38 -1.83 9.42 -4.50
CA ALA A 38 -2.60 8.94 -3.35
C ALA A 38 -2.69 9.97 -2.23
N GLY A 39 -1.95 11.08 -2.33
CA GLY A 39 -1.99 12.11 -1.31
C GLY A 39 -1.30 11.71 -0.02
N ILE A 40 -0.29 10.86 -0.10
CA ILE A 40 0.47 10.42 1.09
C ILE A 40 1.95 10.60 0.82
N SER A 41 2.77 10.37 1.83
CA SER A 41 4.20 10.57 1.70
C SER A 41 4.84 9.40 0.96
N ARG A 42 5.95 9.68 0.29
CA ARG A 42 6.73 8.63 -0.36
C ARG A 42 7.28 7.66 0.68
N SER A 43 7.66 8.17 1.86
CA SER A 43 8.15 7.32 2.93
C SER A 43 7.12 6.27 3.33
N LEU A 44 5.85 6.66 3.36
CA LEU A 44 4.79 5.73 3.71
C LEU A 44 4.66 4.64 2.63
N ILE A 45 4.72 5.03 1.36
CA ILE A 45 4.68 4.04 0.28
C ILE A 45 5.86 3.08 0.42
N SER A 46 7.04 3.60 0.71
CA SER A 46 8.23 2.77 0.84
C SER A 46 8.07 1.72 1.94
N VAL A 47 7.50 2.11 3.08
CA VAL A 47 7.27 1.18 4.18
C VAL A 47 6.21 0.15 3.81
N ILE A 48 5.14 0.60 3.19
CA ILE A 48 4.04 -0.31 2.80
C ILE A 48 4.54 -1.37 1.82
N GLU A 49 5.41 -0.97 0.88
CA GLU A 49 5.88 -1.91 -0.14
C GLU A 49 7.05 -2.76 0.31
N ALA A 50 7.64 -2.48 1.46
CA ALA A 50 8.81 -3.24 1.92
C ALA A 50 8.41 -4.70 2.15
N PRO A 51 9.00 -5.66 1.41
CA PRO A 51 8.51 -7.03 1.45
C PRO A 51 8.74 -7.74 2.78
N ARG A 52 9.63 -7.22 3.61
CA ARG A 52 9.90 -7.83 4.90
C ARG A 52 9.17 -7.18 6.05
N LEU A 53 8.42 -6.12 5.75
CA LEU A 53 7.72 -5.41 6.80
C LEU A 53 6.22 -5.57 6.63
N ALA A 54 5.56 -5.80 7.74
CA ALA A 54 4.10 -5.80 7.76
C ALA A 54 3.70 -4.50 8.41
N TYR A 55 3.31 -3.52 7.61
CA TYR A 55 2.95 -2.22 8.13
C TYR A 55 1.43 -2.09 8.18
N ASN A 56 0.93 -1.73 9.34
CA ASN A 56 -0.52 -1.62 9.54
C ASN A 56 -0.97 -0.21 9.18
N PHE A 57 -1.30 0.00 7.93
CA PHE A 57 -1.77 1.31 7.48
C PHE A 57 -3.29 1.34 7.51
N THR A 58 -3.86 2.54 7.55
CA THR A 58 -5.30 2.69 7.72
C THR A 58 -6.05 2.33 6.44
N LEU A 59 -7.32 2.05 6.60
CA LEU A 59 -8.17 1.76 5.45
C LEU A 59 -8.23 2.96 4.51
N ASP A 60 -8.23 4.17 5.06
CA ASP A 60 -8.26 5.38 4.25
C ASP A 60 -7.05 5.43 3.32
N VAL A 61 -5.88 5.11 3.84
CA VAL A 61 -4.66 5.09 3.03
C VAL A 61 -4.77 4.03 1.94
N LEU A 62 -5.27 2.85 2.28
CA LEU A 62 -5.44 1.79 1.30
C LEU A 62 -6.38 2.20 0.18
N LEU A 63 -7.50 2.85 0.53
CA LEU A 63 -8.45 3.28 -0.48
C LEU A 63 -7.85 4.34 -1.39
N ASN A 64 -7.05 5.25 -0.83
CA ASN A 64 -6.40 6.27 -1.64
C ASN A 64 -5.39 5.65 -2.60
N ILE A 65 -4.65 4.64 -2.14
CA ILE A 65 -3.70 3.94 -3.00
C ILE A 65 -4.44 3.20 -4.11
N ALA A 66 -5.51 2.51 -3.78
CA ALA A 66 -6.29 1.77 -4.77
C ALA A 66 -6.85 2.71 -5.83
N ASP A 67 -7.35 3.87 -5.39
CA ASP A 67 -7.87 4.85 -6.31
C ASP A 67 -6.77 5.37 -7.23
N ALA A 68 -5.60 5.66 -6.66
CA ALA A 68 -4.47 6.15 -7.45
C ALA A 68 -4.01 5.12 -8.48
N LEU A 69 -4.16 3.83 -8.18
CA LEU A 69 -3.79 2.76 -9.09
C LEU A 69 -4.91 2.41 -10.06
N GLY A 70 -6.08 2.99 -9.89
CA GLY A 70 -7.20 2.72 -10.78
C GLY A 70 -7.87 1.39 -10.52
N VAL A 71 -7.74 0.85 -9.31
CA VAL A 71 -8.36 -0.43 -8.98
C VAL A 71 -9.39 -0.29 -7.87
N GLY A 72 -10.06 0.82 -7.84
CA GLY A 72 -11.07 1.06 -6.82
C GLY A 72 -12.35 0.32 -7.13
N ALA A 73 -13.33 0.51 -6.24
CA ALA A 73 -14.59 -0.23 -6.31
C ALA A 73 -15.37 0.05 -7.57
N GLU A 74 -15.09 1.20 -8.20
CA GLU A 74 -15.81 1.53 -9.40
C GLU A 74 -15.10 1.17 -10.65
N SER A 75 -13.99 0.51 -10.59
CA SER A 75 -13.19 0.16 -11.77
C SER A 75 -13.90 -0.84 -12.66
#